data_2a24aa05d96848b3f615ff670453a7f0
#
_entry.id   2a24aa05d96848b3f615ff670453a7f0
#
_cell.length_a   1.000
_cell.length_b   1.000
_cell.length_c   1.000
_cell.angle_alpha   90.00
_cell.angle_beta   90.00
_cell.angle_gamma   90.00
#
_symmetry.space_group_name_H-M   'P 1'
#
loop_
_entity.id
_entity.type
_entity.pdbx_description
1 polymer ?
#
loop_
_entity_poly.entity_id
_entity_poly.type
_entity_poly.pdbx_seq_one_letter_code
_entity_poly.pdbx_strand_id
1 'polypeptide(L)'
;GPIAAFRYLLTGTIGASMYLLGAGFLYSATGTLNMADLAETVKDLDGSPLIILSVGCMIVGFGIKMALFPLHGWQPAAHSYAHPAADPMIAGVMIKVPAYAMLRFFFFIFKEESMVMDMFFDVIGVMAVCGILFGSLKALRYSTYNKILAYSSIGQVGYIAMGFAIGNFYGLTGAVLHIVSHAFMKSGLFYTSGALKYKFGIHETTQLGQVYRQMPVTSLTMTVCALSMIGLPPFAGFFSKWYLALGAIENGQYLFVAVLIASSLLSAIYFFRVFEKLFMESKTAFERKDTAALMEKSAVGRRLELPWQLMIPMLVVIAAVILLGLFNSYIVDDILRPAIMEGALS
;
A
#
# COMPACT_ATOMS: atom_id res chain seq x y z
N GLY A 1 5.02 -15.60 -14.62
CA GLY A 1 5.52 -16.92 -15.02
C GLY A 1 5.58 -17.91 -13.86
N PRO A 2 5.88 -19.19 -14.11
CA PRO A 2 5.83 -20.25 -13.10
C PRO A 2 6.69 -19.99 -11.86
N ILE A 3 7.87 -19.41 -12.03
CA ILE A 3 8.80 -19.08 -10.93
C ILE A 3 8.18 -18.02 -9.99
N ALA A 4 7.49 -17.02 -10.53
CA ALA A 4 6.84 -16.00 -9.70
C ALA A 4 5.66 -16.61 -8.90
N ALA A 5 4.88 -17.48 -9.52
CA ALA A 5 3.80 -18.20 -8.85
C ALA A 5 4.34 -19.11 -7.74
N PHE A 6 5.41 -19.86 -8.00
CA PHE A 6 6.07 -20.69 -7.00
C PHE A 6 6.58 -19.88 -5.81
N ARG A 7 7.27 -18.76 -6.07
CA ARG A 7 7.73 -17.85 -5.01
C ARG A 7 6.57 -17.30 -4.17
N TYR A 8 5.49 -16.90 -4.83
CA TYR A 8 4.30 -16.41 -4.15
C TYR A 8 3.68 -17.47 -3.22
N LEU A 9 3.51 -18.69 -3.73
CA LEU A 9 2.99 -19.81 -2.94
C LEU A 9 3.91 -20.17 -1.77
N LEU A 10 5.20 -20.34 -2.04
CA LEU A 10 6.19 -20.71 -1.02
C LEU A 10 6.25 -19.66 0.10
N THR A 11 6.44 -18.38 -0.25
CA THR A 11 6.50 -17.31 0.77
C THR A 11 5.16 -17.14 1.49
N GLY A 12 4.04 -17.31 0.76
CA GLY A 12 2.69 -17.27 1.34
C GLY A 12 2.46 -18.37 2.38
N THR A 13 2.94 -19.59 2.09
CA THR A 13 2.87 -20.74 3.01
C THR A 13 3.76 -20.51 4.24
N ILE A 14 5.00 -20.04 4.04
CA ILE A 14 5.89 -19.68 5.16
C ILE A 14 5.24 -18.62 6.06
N GLY A 15 4.64 -17.57 5.48
CA GLY A 15 3.96 -16.54 6.24
C GLY A 15 2.78 -17.08 7.07
N ALA A 16 1.98 -17.99 6.49
CA ALA A 16 0.89 -18.62 7.22
C ALA A 16 1.42 -19.55 8.34
N SER A 17 2.47 -20.33 8.07
CA SER A 17 3.09 -21.20 9.07
C SER A 17 3.69 -20.41 10.23
N MET A 18 4.34 -19.29 9.96
CA MET A 18 4.89 -18.41 11.00
C MET A 18 3.78 -17.79 11.88
N TYR A 19 2.69 -17.34 11.27
CA TYR A 19 1.52 -16.85 11.99
C TYR A 19 0.92 -17.94 12.90
N LEU A 20 0.71 -19.16 12.37
CA LEU A 20 0.15 -20.28 13.13
C LEU A 20 1.09 -20.73 14.25
N LEU A 21 2.40 -20.72 14.01
CA LEU A 21 3.41 -21.02 15.03
C LEU A 21 3.37 -19.99 16.16
N GLY A 22 3.25 -18.70 15.82
CA GLY A 22 3.07 -17.63 16.80
C GLY A 22 1.80 -17.82 17.64
N ALA A 23 0.68 -18.15 16.98
CA ALA A 23 -0.58 -18.47 17.68
C ALA A 23 -0.43 -19.71 18.58
N GLY A 24 0.32 -20.72 18.15
CA GLY A 24 0.62 -21.91 18.96
C GLY A 24 1.43 -21.62 20.22
N PHE A 25 2.47 -20.77 20.11
CA PHE A 25 3.23 -20.31 21.28
C PHE A 25 2.39 -19.47 22.24
N LEU A 26 1.53 -18.59 21.69
CA LEU A 26 0.61 -17.80 22.49
C LEU A 26 -0.37 -18.70 23.26
N TYR A 27 -0.96 -19.67 22.57
CA TYR A 27 -1.84 -20.66 23.18
C TYR A 27 -1.11 -21.50 24.27
N SER A 28 0.13 -21.90 24.00
CA SER A 28 0.93 -22.64 24.97
C SER A 28 1.23 -21.84 26.26
N ALA A 29 1.37 -20.52 26.13
CA ALA A 29 1.63 -19.64 27.26
C ALA A 29 0.37 -19.28 28.06
N THR A 30 -0.78 -19.13 27.37
CA THR A 30 -2.00 -18.53 27.95
C THR A 30 -3.16 -19.51 28.12
N GLY A 31 -3.14 -20.63 27.37
CA GLY A 31 -4.23 -21.62 27.36
C GLY A 31 -5.48 -21.18 26.56
N THR A 32 -5.48 -19.99 25.93
CA THR A 32 -6.60 -19.45 25.18
C THR A 32 -6.20 -18.84 23.85
N LEU A 33 -7.14 -18.76 22.89
CA LEU A 33 -7.03 -18.00 21.64
C LEU A 33 -8.13 -16.94 21.51
N ASN A 34 -8.98 -16.79 22.52
CA ASN A 34 -9.94 -15.71 22.57
C ASN A 34 -9.19 -14.40 22.81
N MET A 35 -9.38 -13.40 21.96
CA MET A 35 -8.62 -12.15 22.04
C MET A 35 -8.87 -11.37 23.31
N ALA A 36 -10.11 -11.40 23.85
CA ALA A 36 -10.42 -10.72 25.12
C ALA A 36 -9.71 -11.38 26.30
N ASP A 37 -9.75 -12.73 26.38
CA ASP A 37 -9.06 -13.48 27.41
C ASP A 37 -7.53 -13.32 27.30
N LEU A 38 -7.02 -13.26 26.07
CA LEU A 38 -5.60 -13.02 25.81
C LEU A 38 -5.16 -11.66 26.34
N ALA A 39 -5.95 -10.62 26.11
CA ALA A 39 -5.66 -9.25 26.56
C ALA A 39 -5.56 -9.16 28.10
N GLU A 40 -6.24 -10.02 28.82
CA GLU A 40 -6.14 -10.11 30.29
C GLU A 40 -4.94 -10.96 30.72
N THR A 41 -4.80 -12.16 30.15
CA THR A 41 -3.79 -13.13 30.57
C THR A 41 -2.35 -12.69 30.23
N VAL A 42 -2.17 -12.00 29.10
CA VAL A 42 -0.84 -11.54 28.66
C VAL A 42 -0.24 -10.47 29.58
N LYS A 43 -1.06 -9.74 30.35
CA LYS A 43 -0.56 -8.72 31.30
C LYS A 43 0.41 -9.30 32.34
N ASP A 44 0.13 -10.51 32.80
CA ASP A 44 0.94 -11.19 33.80
C ASP A 44 2.15 -11.93 33.20
N LEU A 45 2.21 -12.03 31.88
CA LEU A 45 3.23 -12.75 31.12
C LEU A 45 4.13 -11.83 30.29
N ASP A 46 4.06 -10.52 30.53
CA ASP A 46 4.87 -9.54 29.77
C ASP A 46 6.36 -9.85 29.96
N GLY A 47 7.13 -9.84 28.87
CA GLY A 47 8.53 -10.23 28.86
C GLY A 47 8.80 -11.76 28.90
N SER A 48 7.77 -12.61 28.97
CA SER A 48 7.94 -14.06 28.87
C SER A 48 8.57 -14.46 27.53
N PRO A 49 9.58 -15.35 27.51
CA PRO A 49 10.22 -15.79 26.26
C PRO A 49 9.24 -16.40 25.26
N LEU A 50 8.20 -17.07 25.71
CA LEU A 50 7.16 -17.63 24.83
C LEU A 50 6.32 -16.53 24.17
N ILE A 51 5.98 -15.47 24.90
CA ILE A 51 5.25 -14.33 24.34
C ILE A 51 6.12 -13.59 23.34
N ILE A 52 7.38 -13.30 23.66
CA ILE A 52 8.32 -12.65 22.74
C ILE A 52 8.50 -13.48 21.46
N LEU A 53 8.66 -14.80 21.58
CA LEU A 53 8.77 -15.69 20.42
C LEU A 53 7.49 -15.71 19.58
N SER A 54 6.33 -15.76 20.23
CA SER A 54 5.03 -15.66 19.58
C SER A 54 4.91 -14.38 18.74
N VAL A 55 5.18 -13.24 19.37
CA VAL A 55 5.12 -11.92 18.73
C VAL A 55 6.09 -11.82 17.56
N GLY A 56 7.33 -12.29 17.71
CA GLY A 56 8.30 -12.36 16.62
C GLY A 56 7.82 -13.18 15.43
N CYS A 57 7.26 -14.36 15.68
CA CYS A 57 6.65 -15.21 14.65
C CYS A 57 5.47 -14.52 13.95
N MET A 58 4.62 -13.83 14.69
CA MET A 58 3.48 -13.09 14.15
C MET A 58 3.89 -11.88 13.33
N ILE A 59 4.88 -11.10 13.76
CA ILE A 59 5.46 -9.99 12.98
C ILE A 59 5.96 -10.51 11.63
N VAL A 60 6.68 -11.64 11.62
CA VAL A 60 7.14 -12.27 10.37
C VAL A 60 5.96 -12.75 9.53
N GLY A 61 4.98 -13.41 10.12
CA GLY A 61 3.79 -13.93 9.43
C GLY A 61 2.98 -12.83 8.75
N PHE A 62 2.59 -11.80 9.49
CA PHE A 62 1.89 -10.64 8.95
C PHE A 62 2.77 -9.84 7.99
N GLY A 63 4.05 -9.64 8.31
CA GLY A 63 5.01 -8.92 7.48
C GLY A 63 5.19 -9.55 6.10
N ILE A 64 5.26 -10.87 5.98
CA ILE A 64 5.26 -11.58 4.70
C ILE A 64 3.96 -11.30 3.95
N LYS A 65 2.81 -11.45 4.59
CA LYS A 65 1.50 -11.32 3.95
C LYS A 65 1.20 -9.89 3.49
N MET A 66 1.59 -8.87 4.24
CA MET A 66 1.44 -7.47 3.84
C MET A 66 2.61 -6.94 2.98
N ALA A 67 3.61 -7.78 2.69
CA ALA A 67 4.82 -7.42 1.96
C ALA A 67 5.64 -6.29 2.62
N LEU A 68 5.79 -6.33 3.94
CA LEU A 68 6.63 -5.41 4.69
C LEU A 68 8.11 -5.70 4.43
N PHE A 69 8.93 -4.66 4.31
CA PHE A 69 10.39 -4.84 4.19
C PHE A 69 10.98 -5.46 5.47
N PRO A 70 11.90 -6.43 5.39
CA PRO A 70 12.53 -7.01 4.20
C PRO A 70 11.77 -8.20 3.57
N LEU A 71 10.58 -8.54 4.08
CA LEU A 71 9.80 -9.74 3.74
C LEU A 71 8.99 -9.61 2.42
N HIS A 72 9.19 -8.53 1.67
CA HIS A 72 8.45 -8.13 0.47
C HIS A 72 8.81 -8.88 -0.83
N GLY A 73 9.80 -9.78 -0.81
CA GLY A 73 10.46 -10.31 -2.01
C GLY A 73 9.55 -10.99 -3.05
N TRP A 74 8.38 -11.45 -2.66
CA TRP A 74 7.39 -12.06 -3.54
C TRP A 74 6.58 -11.04 -4.38
N GLN A 75 6.36 -9.83 -3.83
CA GLN A 75 5.41 -8.86 -4.35
C GLN A 75 5.77 -8.29 -5.74
N PRO A 76 7.00 -7.83 -6.03
CA PRO A 76 7.34 -7.27 -7.35
C PRO A 76 7.19 -8.29 -8.48
N ALA A 77 7.51 -9.56 -8.21
CA ALA A 77 7.35 -10.64 -9.17
C ALA A 77 5.87 -10.97 -9.37
N ALA A 78 5.08 -11.04 -8.30
CA ALA A 78 3.64 -11.28 -8.38
C ALA A 78 2.95 -10.25 -9.28
N HIS A 79 3.13 -8.95 -9.03
CA HIS A 79 2.55 -7.88 -9.84
C HIS A 79 3.05 -7.83 -11.29
N SER A 80 4.31 -8.22 -11.54
CA SER A 80 4.84 -8.21 -12.91
C SER A 80 4.19 -9.27 -13.81
N TYR A 81 3.73 -10.38 -13.23
CA TYR A 81 3.16 -11.52 -13.96
C TYR A 81 1.68 -11.77 -13.70
N ALA A 82 1.05 -10.99 -12.83
CA ALA A 82 -0.39 -11.09 -12.55
C ALA A 82 -1.23 -10.80 -13.80
N HIS A 83 -2.39 -11.43 -13.85
CA HIS A 83 -3.38 -11.10 -14.88
C HIS A 83 -3.93 -9.69 -14.64
N PRO A 84 -4.14 -8.86 -15.68
CA PRO A 84 -4.58 -7.48 -15.53
C PRO A 84 -5.86 -7.29 -14.70
N ALA A 85 -6.76 -8.27 -14.67
CA ALA A 85 -7.98 -8.21 -13.87
C ALA A 85 -7.74 -8.55 -12.38
N ALA A 86 -6.73 -9.37 -12.06
CA ALA A 86 -6.43 -9.78 -10.69
C ALA A 86 -5.49 -8.79 -9.97
N ASP A 87 -4.65 -8.10 -10.71
CA ASP A 87 -3.60 -7.22 -10.19
C ASP A 87 -4.14 -6.09 -9.30
N PRO A 88 -5.21 -5.36 -9.68
CA PRO A 88 -5.84 -4.35 -8.83
C PRO A 88 -6.36 -4.90 -7.51
N MET A 89 -6.89 -6.14 -7.51
CA MET A 89 -7.41 -6.79 -6.31
C MET A 89 -6.28 -7.21 -5.35
N ILE A 90 -5.18 -7.74 -5.88
CA ILE A 90 -3.98 -8.07 -5.10
C ILE A 90 -3.44 -6.80 -4.43
N ALA A 91 -3.27 -5.73 -5.19
CA ALA A 91 -2.75 -4.47 -4.70
C ALA A 91 -3.72 -3.73 -3.76
N GLY A 92 -5.02 -3.77 -4.06
CA GLY A 92 -6.05 -3.03 -3.32
C GLY A 92 -6.47 -3.68 -2.01
N VAL A 93 -6.65 -5.01 -1.98
CA VAL A 93 -7.28 -5.70 -0.85
C VAL A 93 -6.33 -6.66 -0.14
N MET A 94 -5.68 -7.57 -0.88
CA MET A 94 -4.96 -8.69 -0.26
C MET A 94 -3.85 -8.27 0.70
N ILE A 95 -3.16 -7.18 0.42
CA ILE A 95 -2.06 -6.67 1.27
C ILE A 95 -2.61 -5.93 2.51
N LYS A 96 -3.84 -5.41 2.46
CA LYS A 96 -4.44 -4.60 3.53
C LYS A 96 -5.07 -5.44 4.63
N VAL A 97 -5.60 -6.61 4.29
CA VAL A 97 -6.19 -7.53 5.27
C VAL A 97 -5.19 -7.93 6.36
N PRO A 98 -3.97 -8.40 6.04
CA PRO A 98 -2.97 -8.69 7.08
C PRO A 98 -2.45 -7.43 7.80
N ALA A 99 -2.43 -6.27 7.15
CA ALA A 99 -2.09 -5.02 7.84
C ALA A 99 -3.14 -4.64 8.90
N TYR A 100 -4.43 -4.75 8.55
CA TYR A 100 -5.52 -4.56 9.51
C TYR A 100 -5.51 -5.62 10.62
N ALA A 101 -5.27 -6.88 10.27
CA ALA A 101 -5.17 -7.96 11.25
C ALA A 101 -4.01 -7.73 12.24
N MET A 102 -2.86 -7.24 11.76
CA MET A 102 -1.72 -6.86 12.58
C MET A 102 -2.08 -5.71 13.54
N LEU A 103 -2.71 -4.64 13.03
CA LEU A 103 -3.23 -3.55 13.87
C LEU A 103 -4.14 -4.11 14.97
N ARG A 104 -5.17 -4.85 14.56
CA ARG A 104 -6.19 -5.37 15.47
C ARG A 104 -5.61 -6.30 16.53
N PHE A 105 -4.65 -7.15 16.14
CA PHE A 105 -4.01 -8.11 17.04
C PHE A 105 -3.15 -7.39 18.09
N PHE A 106 -2.22 -6.54 17.66
CA PHE A 106 -1.26 -5.93 18.57
C PHE A 106 -1.90 -4.90 19.50
N PHE A 107 -2.69 -3.97 18.97
CA PHE A 107 -3.29 -2.88 19.76
C PHE A 107 -4.53 -3.29 20.55
N PHE A 108 -5.08 -4.48 20.35
CA PHE A 108 -6.16 -4.99 21.17
C PHE A 108 -5.66 -5.87 22.32
N ILE A 109 -4.61 -6.68 22.06
CA ILE A 109 -4.15 -7.67 23.04
C ILE A 109 -3.11 -7.09 24.00
N PHE A 110 -2.17 -6.29 23.47
CA PHE A 110 -1.06 -5.78 24.27
C PHE A 110 -1.32 -4.31 24.67
N LYS A 111 -1.00 -3.99 25.93
CA LYS A 111 -1.03 -2.60 26.39
C LYS A 111 0.18 -1.83 25.86
N GLU A 112 0.01 -0.54 25.62
CA GLU A 112 1.08 0.35 25.13
C GLU A 112 2.33 0.36 26.02
N GLU A 113 2.16 0.22 27.35
CA GLU A 113 3.23 0.23 28.33
C GLU A 113 3.94 -1.14 28.51
N SER A 114 3.67 -2.12 27.65
CA SER A 114 4.27 -3.44 27.75
C SER A 114 5.63 -3.50 27.04
N MET A 115 6.58 -4.26 27.59
CA MET A 115 7.88 -4.55 26.97
C MET A 115 7.73 -5.11 25.55
N VAL A 116 6.68 -5.88 25.33
CA VAL A 116 6.35 -6.46 24.01
C VAL A 116 5.99 -5.37 23.00
N MET A 117 5.23 -4.35 23.41
CA MET A 117 4.88 -3.24 22.52
C MET A 117 6.07 -2.33 22.25
N ASP A 118 6.95 -2.07 23.20
CA ASP A 118 8.20 -1.35 22.94
C ASP A 118 9.03 -2.06 21.87
N MET A 119 9.22 -3.37 22.03
CA MET A 119 9.91 -4.18 21.02
C MET A 119 9.20 -4.15 19.67
N PHE A 120 7.87 -4.20 19.65
CA PHE A 120 7.07 -4.12 18.42
C PHE A 120 7.26 -2.77 17.72
N PHE A 121 7.19 -1.66 18.44
CA PHE A 121 7.38 -0.31 17.89
C PHE A 121 8.77 -0.15 17.28
N ASP A 122 9.81 -0.58 17.96
CA ASP A 122 11.18 -0.50 17.48
C ASP A 122 11.40 -1.34 16.22
N VAL A 123 11.00 -2.60 16.22
CA VAL A 123 11.18 -3.51 15.08
C VAL A 123 10.38 -3.01 13.86
N ILE A 124 9.11 -2.69 14.06
CA ILE A 124 8.24 -2.22 12.98
C ILE A 124 8.69 -0.84 12.47
N GLY A 125 9.18 0.04 13.35
CA GLY A 125 9.71 1.35 12.97
C GLY A 125 10.93 1.25 12.07
N VAL A 126 11.89 0.39 12.41
CA VAL A 126 13.06 0.13 11.55
C VAL A 126 12.66 -0.48 10.21
N MET A 127 11.77 -1.48 10.22
CA MET A 127 11.26 -2.11 9.00
C MET A 127 10.51 -1.09 8.12
N ALA A 128 9.76 -0.17 8.72
CA ALA A 128 9.03 0.89 8.03
C ALA A 128 9.96 1.86 7.34
N VAL A 129 10.93 2.43 8.06
CA VAL A 129 11.92 3.37 7.51
C VAL A 129 12.70 2.75 6.36
N CYS A 130 13.24 1.56 6.56
CA CYS A 130 13.96 0.83 5.51
C CYS A 130 13.07 0.53 4.31
N GLY A 131 11.82 0.12 4.53
CA GLY A 131 10.85 -0.20 3.48
C GLY A 131 10.46 1.02 2.66
N ILE A 132 10.22 2.16 3.31
CA ILE A 132 9.88 3.42 2.66
C ILE A 132 11.01 3.87 1.73
N LEU A 133 12.23 3.92 2.23
CA LEU A 133 13.39 4.35 1.46
C LEU A 133 13.73 3.36 0.34
N PHE A 134 13.79 2.07 0.65
CA PHE A 134 14.06 1.02 -0.34
C PHE A 134 13.02 1.02 -1.47
N GLY A 135 11.73 1.05 -1.12
CA GLY A 135 10.64 1.03 -2.10
C GLY A 135 10.67 2.24 -3.02
N SER A 136 10.86 3.44 -2.46
CA SER A 136 10.94 4.69 -3.22
C SER A 136 12.15 4.74 -4.15
N LEU A 137 13.34 4.38 -3.65
CA LEU A 137 14.58 4.35 -4.44
C LEU A 137 14.54 3.30 -5.57
N LYS A 138 13.96 2.13 -5.29
CA LYS A 138 13.78 1.10 -6.32
C LYS A 138 12.76 1.51 -7.38
N ALA A 139 11.66 2.15 -7.01
CA ALA A 139 10.67 2.65 -7.96
C ALA A 139 11.29 3.63 -8.98
N LEU A 140 12.23 4.48 -8.54
CA LEU A 140 12.97 5.40 -9.42
C LEU A 140 13.83 4.71 -10.49
N ARG A 141 14.29 3.48 -10.24
CA ARG A 141 15.25 2.77 -11.14
C ARG A 141 14.58 2.08 -12.31
N TYR A 142 13.27 1.86 -12.26
CA TYR A 142 12.57 1.11 -13.30
C TYR A 142 11.87 2.04 -14.29
N SER A 143 11.79 1.57 -15.56
CA SER A 143 10.96 2.13 -16.63
C SER A 143 9.68 1.32 -16.86
N THR A 144 9.64 0.07 -16.40
CA THR A 144 8.45 -0.78 -16.49
C THR A 144 7.38 -0.29 -15.51
N TYR A 145 6.21 0.11 -16.02
CA TYR A 145 5.17 0.73 -15.20
C TYR A 145 4.72 -0.14 -14.02
N ASN A 146 4.45 -1.44 -14.26
CA ASN A 146 4.08 -2.37 -13.18
C ASN A 146 5.16 -2.50 -12.09
N LYS A 147 6.46 -2.45 -12.46
CA LYS A 147 7.54 -2.50 -11.47
C LYS A 147 7.60 -1.22 -10.64
N ILE A 148 7.41 -0.06 -11.26
CA ILE A 148 7.30 1.22 -10.52
C ILE A 148 6.17 1.11 -9.49
N LEU A 149 5.00 0.64 -9.90
CA LEU A 149 3.85 0.47 -9.02
C LEU A 149 4.11 -0.56 -7.91
N ALA A 150 4.74 -1.69 -8.21
CA ALA A 150 5.04 -2.73 -7.23
C ALA A 150 6.01 -2.24 -6.16
N TYR A 151 7.14 -1.63 -6.55
CA TYR A 151 8.11 -1.10 -5.58
C TYR A 151 7.58 0.09 -4.81
N SER A 152 6.81 0.97 -5.43
CA SER A 152 6.12 2.04 -4.68
C SER A 152 5.11 1.50 -3.67
N SER A 153 4.52 0.30 -3.89
CA SER A 153 3.65 -0.33 -2.87
C SER A 153 4.42 -0.73 -1.61
N ILE A 154 5.67 -1.19 -1.74
CA ILE A 154 6.53 -1.52 -0.58
C ILE A 154 6.73 -0.27 0.30
N GLY A 155 7.02 0.88 -0.31
CA GLY A 155 7.13 2.14 0.41
C GLY A 155 5.82 2.56 1.09
N GLN A 156 4.68 2.37 0.43
CA GLN A 156 3.37 2.71 1.00
C GLN A 156 2.96 1.76 2.15
N VAL A 157 3.30 0.48 2.08
CA VAL A 157 3.16 -0.44 3.22
C VAL A 157 4.05 0.01 4.39
N GLY A 158 5.23 0.55 4.09
CA GLY A 158 6.09 1.18 5.08
C GLY A 158 5.41 2.34 5.82
N TYR A 159 4.59 3.18 5.16
CA TYR A 159 3.82 4.23 5.86
C TYR A 159 2.78 3.66 6.82
N ILE A 160 2.10 2.57 6.46
CA ILE A 160 1.17 1.88 7.36
C ILE A 160 1.92 1.38 8.60
N ALA A 161 3.05 0.71 8.39
CA ALA A 161 3.90 0.22 9.45
C ALA A 161 4.49 1.35 10.33
N MET A 162 4.87 2.49 9.71
CA MET A 162 5.29 3.67 10.44
C MET A 162 4.20 4.19 11.37
N GLY A 163 2.94 4.22 10.93
CA GLY A 163 1.83 4.63 11.78
C GLY A 163 1.62 3.69 12.97
N PHE A 164 1.84 2.38 12.79
CA PHE A 164 1.84 1.43 13.91
C PHE A 164 3.01 1.70 14.86
N ALA A 165 4.22 1.97 14.34
CA ALA A 165 5.40 2.24 15.15
C ALA A 165 5.32 3.58 15.92
N ILE A 166 4.55 4.55 15.42
CA ILE A 166 4.28 5.80 16.13
C ILE A 166 3.44 5.52 17.38
N GLY A 167 2.45 4.63 17.29
CA GLY A 167 1.64 4.12 18.39
C GLY A 167 0.53 5.06 18.88
N ASN A 168 0.71 6.39 18.83
CA ASN A 168 -0.27 7.34 19.32
C ASN A 168 -1.50 7.48 18.43
N PHE A 169 -2.52 8.21 18.89
CA PHE A 169 -3.78 8.42 18.19
C PHE A 169 -3.60 8.89 16.74
N TYR A 170 -2.73 9.88 16.51
CA TYR A 170 -2.51 10.41 15.16
C TYR A 170 -1.76 9.42 14.25
N GLY A 171 -0.80 8.68 14.79
CA GLY A 171 -0.09 7.61 14.07
C GLY A 171 -1.04 6.52 13.60
N LEU A 172 -1.89 6.02 14.49
CA LEU A 172 -2.90 5.00 14.17
C LEU A 172 -3.97 5.52 13.20
N THR A 173 -4.46 6.74 13.41
CA THR A 173 -5.36 7.41 12.47
C THR A 173 -4.74 7.50 11.07
N GLY A 174 -3.48 7.94 10.99
CA GLY A 174 -2.73 8.01 9.74
C GLY A 174 -2.57 6.65 9.08
N ALA A 175 -2.27 5.59 9.85
CA ALA A 175 -2.14 4.23 9.35
C ALA A 175 -3.47 3.70 8.76
N VAL A 176 -4.58 3.84 9.48
CA VAL A 176 -5.90 3.37 9.02
C VAL A 176 -6.36 4.14 7.78
N LEU A 177 -6.26 5.47 7.79
CA LEU A 177 -6.52 6.29 6.61
C LEU A 177 -5.64 5.87 5.43
N HIS A 178 -4.36 5.53 5.69
CA HIS A 178 -3.45 5.10 4.64
C HIS A 178 -3.79 3.71 4.11
N ILE A 179 -4.25 2.77 4.94
CA ILE A 179 -4.75 1.46 4.51
C ILE A 179 -5.87 1.65 3.48
N VAL A 180 -6.87 2.48 3.80
CA VAL A 180 -8.04 2.71 2.93
C VAL A 180 -7.64 3.49 1.67
N SER A 181 -6.96 4.62 1.82
CA SER A 181 -6.54 5.47 0.70
C SER A 181 -5.65 4.69 -0.28
N HIS A 182 -4.66 3.96 0.24
CA HIS A 182 -3.75 3.15 -0.56
C HIS A 182 -4.47 2.01 -1.28
N ALA A 183 -5.53 1.44 -0.70
CA ALA A 183 -6.35 0.45 -1.37
C ALA A 183 -6.93 1.00 -2.68
N PHE A 184 -7.58 2.17 -2.64
CA PHE A 184 -8.15 2.80 -3.83
C PHE A 184 -7.07 3.30 -4.80
N MET A 185 -6.06 4.02 -4.32
CA MET A 185 -4.99 4.54 -5.17
C MET A 185 -4.30 3.44 -5.97
N LYS A 186 -3.94 2.33 -5.33
CA LYS A 186 -3.25 1.22 -5.99
C LYS A 186 -4.15 0.42 -6.90
N SER A 187 -5.38 0.16 -6.50
CA SER A 187 -6.36 -0.47 -7.39
C SER A 187 -6.50 0.33 -8.69
N GLY A 188 -6.64 1.66 -8.58
CA GLY A 188 -6.71 2.55 -9.74
C GLY A 188 -5.48 2.48 -10.63
N LEU A 189 -4.28 2.60 -10.05
CA LEU A 189 -3.03 2.56 -10.81
C LEU A 189 -2.78 1.22 -11.50
N PHE A 190 -3.05 0.09 -10.83
CA PHE A 190 -2.94 -1.21 -11.47
C PHE A 190 -4.04 -1.47 -12.49
N TYR A 191 -5.23 -0.92 -12.28
CA TYR A 191 -6.31 -0.94 -13.27
C TYR A 191 -5.89 -0.22 -14.55
N THR A 192 -5.30 0.98 -14.43
CA THR A 192 -4.80 1.73 -15.60
C THR A 192 -3.67 0.98 -16.29
N SER A 193 -2.78 0.34 -15.55
CA SER A 193 -1.73 -0.51 -16.12
C SER A 193 -2.31 -1.69 -16.91
N GLY A 194 -3.32 -2.36 -16.35
CA GLY A 194 -4.05 -3.43 -17.03
C GLY A 194 -4.73 -2.96 -18.31
N ALA A 195 -5.36 -1.78 -18.27
CA ALA A 195 -6.01 -1.15 -19.41
C ALA A 195 -5.04 -0.85 -20.57
N LEU A 196 -3.89 -0.27 -20.24
CA LEU A 196 -2.82 0.04 -21.20
C LEU A 196 -2.25 -1.21 -21.86
N LYS A 197 -2.02 -2.25 -21.03
CA LYS A 197 -1.56 -3.55 -21.52
C LYS A 197 -2.59 -4.22 -22.43
N TYR A 198 -3.86 -4.18 -22.04
CA TYR A 198 -4.94 -4.81 -22.81
C TYR A 198 -5.17 -4.16 -24.16
N LYS A 199 -5.18 -2.81 -24.23
CA LYS A 199 -5.47 -2.06 -25.46
C LYS A 199 -4.28 -1.92 -26.39
N PHE A 200 -3.09 -1.67 -25.86
CA PHE A 200 -1.93 -1.26 -26.63
C PHE A 200 -0.70 -2.15 -26.42
N GLY A 201 -0.76 -3.14 -25.51
CA GLY A 201 0.42 -3.92 -25.15
C GLY A 201 1.53 -3.09 -24.47
N ILE A 202 1.17 -1.94 -23.87
CA ILE A 202 2.13 -1.05 -23.21
C ILE A 202 2.56 -1.65 -21.89
N HIS A 203 3.87 -1.75 -21.72
CA HIS A 203 4.52 -2.24 -20.49
C HIS A 203 5.46 -1.20 -19.89
N GLU A 204 6.07 -0.36 -20.71
CA GLU A 204 7.06 0.62 -20.31
C GLU A 204 6.50 2.05 -20.34
N THR A 205 6.97 2.89 -19.42
CA THR A 205 6.57 4.29 -19.34
C THR A 205 6.98 5.08 -20.60
N THR A 206 8.04 4.68 -21.26
CA THR A 206 8.49 5.27 -22.54
C THR A 206 7.49 5.09 -23.69
N GLN A 207 6.50 4.21 -23.51
CA GLN A 207 5.46 3.92 -24.51
C GLN A 207 4.15 4.72 -24.28
N LEU A 208 4.11 5.58 -23.25
CA LEU A 208 2.88 6.28 -22.82
C LEU A 208 2.52 7.51 -23.67
N GLY A 209 3.37 7.93 -24.63
CA GLY A 209 3.16 9.14 -25.41
C GLY A 209 1.77 9.20 -26.05
N GLN A 210 1.06 10.34 -25.88
CA GLN A 210 -0.26 10.64 -26.42
C GLN A 210 -1.42 9.73 -25.97
N VAL A 211 -1.23 8.77 -25.07
CA VAL A 211 -2.31 7.92 -24.55
C VAL A 211 -3.44 8.77 -23.93
N TYR A 212 -3.12 9.91 -23.33
CA TYR A 212 -4.13 10.80 -22.74
C TYR A 212 -5.19 11.30 -23.71
N ARG A 213 -4.86 11.40 -25.01
CA ARG A 213 -5.83 11.80 -26.04
C ARG A 213 -6.78 10.67 -26.42
N GLN A 214 -6.29 9.44 -26.37
CA GLN A 214 -7.04 8.26 -26.81
C GLN A 214 -7.82 7.60 -25.66
N MET A 215 -7.25 7.62 -24.45
CA MET A 215 -7.81 7.05 -23.23
C MET A 215 -7.88 8.10 -22.11
N PRO A 216 -8.73 9.12 -22.23
CA PRO A 216 -8.78 10.23 -21.28
C PRO A 216 -9.20 9.81 -19.87
N VAL A 217 -10.15 8.87 -19.70
CA VAL A 217 -10.61 8.40 -18.40
C VAL A 217 -9.51 7.58 -17.72
N THR A 218 -8.86 6.69 -18.46
CA THR A 218 -7.71 5.92 -17.97
C THR A 218 -6.57 6.85 -17.52
N SER A 219 -6.24 7.86 -18.32
CA SER A 219 -5.19 8.84 -17.99
C SER A 219 -5.56 9.72 -16.79
N LEU A 220 -6.84 10.11 -16.67
CA LEU A 220 -7.33 10.84 -15.51
C LEU A 220 -7.21 9.99 -14.23
N THR A 221 -7.62 8.72 -14.28
CA THR A 221 -7.50 7.78 -13.16
C THR A 221 -6.04 7.65 -12.71
N MET A 222 -5.14 7.47 -13.68
CA MET A 222 -3.71 7.38 -13.44
C MET A 222 -3.18 8.64 -12.75
N THR A 223 -3.57 9.82 -13.24
CA THR A 223 -3.14 11.11 -12.72
C THR A 223 -3.65 11.35 -11.30
N VAL A 224 -4.96 11.19 -11.05
CA VAL A 224 -5.56 11.41 -9.73
C VAL A 224 -4.97 10.47 -8.69
N CYS A 225 -4.85 9.17 -9.02
CA CYS A 225 -4.27 8.19 -8.09
C CYS A 225 -2.78 8.46 -7.83
N ALA A 226 -2.01 8.89 -8.84
CA ALA A 226 -0.61 9.23 -8.69
C ALA A 226 -0.41 10.50 -7.85
N LEU A 227 -1.19 11.56 -8.07
CA LEU A 227 -1.16 12.79 -7.26
C LEU A 227 -1.52 12.50 -5.80
N SER A 228 -2.49 11.62 -5.56
CA SER A 228 -2.83 11.15 -4.22
C SER A 228 -1.69 10.35 -3.59
N MET A 229 -0.99 9.49 -4.35
CA MET A 229 0.19 8.76 -3.88
C MET A 229 1.36 9.67 -3.49
N ILE A 230 1.58 10.75 -4.24
CA ILE A 230 2.55 11.81 -3.89
C ILE A 230 2.17 12.45 -2.56
N GLY A 231 0.88 12.61 -2.31
CA GLY A 231 0.34 13.27 -1.12
C GLY A 231 0.06 14.74 -1.36
N LEU A 232 -0.61 15.07 -2.46
CA LEU A 232 -1.06 16.43 -2.77
C LEU A 232 -2.51 16.62 -2.30
N PRO A 233 -2.86 17.76 -1.65
CA PRO A 233 -4.24 18.08 -1.37
C PRO A 233 -4.98 18.34 -2.70
N PRO A 234 -6.28 18.06 -2.81
CA PRO A 234 -7.22 17.64 -1.76
C PRO A 234 -7.38 16.10 -1.65
N PHE A 235 -6.46 15.31 -2.17
CA PHE A 235 -6.61 13.85 -2.26
C PHE A 235 -6.36 13.15 -0.92
N ALA A 236 -6.95 11.95 -0.75
CA ALA A 236 -6.90 11.15 0.45
C ALA A 236 -5.47 10.83 0.95
N GLY A 237 -4.51 10.63 0.04
CA GLY A 237 -3.12 10.32 0.39
C GLY A 237 -2.39 11.44 1.11
N PHE A 238 -2.80 12.70 0.94
CA PHE A 238 -2.26 13.82 1.70
C PHE A 238 -2.60 13.70 3.19
N PHE A 239 -3.87 13.51 3.50
CA PHE A 239 -4.35 13.50 4.89
C PHE A 239 -3.77 12.33 5.68
N SER A 240 -3.65 11.15 5.09
CA SER A 240 -3.01 10.03 5.79
C SER A 240 -1.56 10.32 6.17
N LYS A 241 -0.77 10.93 5.27
CA LYS A 241 0.61 11.35 5.56
C LYS A 241 0.68 12.51 6.55
N TRP A 242 -0.31 13.41 6.51
CA TRP A 242 -0.42 14.51 7.44
C TRP A 242 -0.58 14.02 8.88
N TYR A 243 -1.49 13.06 9.12
CA TYR A 243 -1.67 12.47 10.45
C TYR A 243 -0.45 11.67 10.90
N LEU A 244 0.24 10.95 10.01
CA LEU A 244 1.51 10.31 10.34
C LEU A 244 2.56 11.33 10.78
N ALA A 245 2.66 12.47 10.10
CA ALA A 245 3.59 13.53 10.47
C ALA A 245 3.25 14.15 11.83
N LEU A 246 1.95 14.43 12.08
CA LEU A 246 1.49 14.95 13.37
C LEU A 246 1.82 13.99 14.51
N GLY A 247 1.52 12.69 14.34
CA GLY A 247 1.81 11.68 15.36
C GLY A 247 3.30 11.53 15.63
N ALA A 248 4.13 11.56 14.59
CA ALA A 248 5.58 11.49 14.74
C ALA A 248 6.17 12.74 15.43
N ILE A 249 5.63 13.94 15.17
CA ILE A 249 6.03 15.18 15.84
C ILE A 249 5.65 15.16 17.31
N GLU A 250 4.42 14.73 17.62
CA GLU A 250 3.92 14.62 19.00
C GLU A 250 4.79 13.71 19.86
N ASN A 251 5.26 12.59 19.30
CA ASN A 251 6.16 11.64 19.98
C ASN A 251 7.66 12.03 19.87
N GLY A 252 8.01 13.17 19.27
CA GLY A 252 9.42 13.56 19.09
C GLY A 252 10.21 12.70 18.10
N GLN A 253 9.54 11.88 17.29
CA GLN A 253 10.15 10.94 16.33
C GLN A 253 10.49 11.64 15.00
N TYR A 254 11.33 12.66 15.04
CA TYR A 254 11.67 13.50 13.87
C TYR A 254 12.29 12.74 12.70
N LEU A 255 12.91 11.59 12.95
CA LEU A 255 13.42 10.71 11.89
C LEU A 255 12.28 10.25 10.97
N PHE A 256 11.12 9.87 11.52
CA PHE A 256 9.96 9.48 10.73
C PHE A 256 9.44 10.62 9.86
N VAL A 257 9.41 11.83 10.41
CA VAL A 257 9.03 13.04 9.64
C VAL A 257 9.99 13.27 8.47
N ALA A 258 11.30 13.19 8.71
CA ALA A 258 12.31 13.36 7.67
C ALA A 258 12.18 12.31 6.56
N VAL A 259 11.98 11.04 6.93
CA VAL A 259 11.76 9.92 5.98
C VAL A 259 10.47 10.12 5.18
N LEU A 260 9.39 10.61 5.82
CA LEU A 260 8.11 10.87 5.19
C LEU A 260 8.23 11.97 4.12
N ILE A 261 8.91 13.06 4.43
CA ILE A 261 9.16 14.18 3.49
C ILE A 261 10.05 13.70 2.33
N ALA A 262 11.17 13.07 2.64
CA ALA A 262 12.11 12.57 1.62
C ALA A 262 11.45 11.60 0.65
N SER A 263 10.67 10.65 1.16
CA SER A 263 10.00 9.66 0.33
C SER A 263 8.81 10.23 -0.47
N SER A 264 8.13 11.26 0.04
CA SER A 264 7.10 11.98 -0.72
C SER A 264 7.72 12.72 -1.91
N LEU A 265 8.92 13.33 -1.70
CA LEU A 265 9.67 13.95 -2.79
C LEU A 265 10.12 12.91 -3.83
N LEU A 266 10.65 11.76 -3.39
CA LEU A 266 11.01 10.66 -4.29
C LEU A 266 9.78 10.17 -5.07
N SER A 267 8.61 10.10 -4.42
CA SER A 267 7.34 9.72 -5.06
C SER A 267 6.94 10.73 -6.13
N ALA A 268 7.10 12.01 -5.87
CA ALA A 268 6.89 13.06 -6.86
C ALA A 268 7.81 12.85 -8.08
N ILE A 269 9.09 12.61 -7.87
CA ILE A 269 10.06 12.46 -8.96
C ILE A 269 9.68 11.29 -9.89
N TYR A 270 9.39 10.08 -9.37
CA TYR A 270 9.07 8.97 -10.27
C TYR A 270 7.69 9.10 -10.94
N PHE A 271 6.69 9.72 -10.29
CA PHE A 271 5.40 9.96 -10.95
C PHE A 271 5.46 11.12 -11.94
N PHE A 272 6.21 12.20 -11.67
CA PHE A 272 6.41 13.27 -12.66
C PHE A 272 7.13 12.78 -13.91
N ARG A 273 8.09 11.84 -13.78
CA ARG A 273 8.66 11.16 -14.95
C ARG A 273 7.63 10.38 -15.77
N VAL A 274 6.64 9.78 -15.11
CA VAL A 274 5.52 9.10 -15.79
C VAL A 274 4.61 10.13 -16.47
N PHE A 275 4.31 11.26 -15.82
CA PHE A 275 3.50 12.34 -16.38
C PHE A 275 4.17 13.02 -17.58
N GLU A 276 5.48 13.24 -17.49
CA GLU A 276 6.27 13.74 -18.62
C GLU A 276 6.06 12.86 -19.87
N LYS A 277 6.19 11.54 -19.71
CA LYS A 277 5.98 10.59 -20.79
C LYS A 277 4.52 10.58 -21.28
N LEU A 278 3.56 10.65 -20.36
CA LEU A 278 2.12 10.62 -20.69
C LEU A 278 1.67 11.85 -21.45
N PHE A 279 2.11 13.07 -21.05
CA PHE A 279 1.56 14.34 -21.52
C PHE A 279 2.47 15.11 -22.50
N MET A 280 3.80 14.99 -22.38
CA MET A 280 4.76 15.84 -23.07
C MET A 280 5.48 15.15 -24.25
N GLU A 281 5.66 13.84 -24.24
CA GLU A 281 6.33 13.15 -25.35
C GLU A 281 5.41 13.00 -26.58
N SER A 282 5.87 13.55 -27.69
CA SER A 282 5.02 13.80 -28.86
C SER A 282 5.00 12.73 -29.94
N LYS A 283 5.92 11.76 -30.04
CA LYS A 283 5.98 10.94 -31.26
C LYS A 283 6.42 9.45 -31.16
N THR A 284 7.04 8.98 -30.11
CA THR A 284 7.77 7.69 -30.17
C THR A 284 6.96 6.42 -29.84
N ALA A 285 5.80 6.55 -29.23
CA ALA A 285 5.01 5.38 -28.80
C ALA A 285 4.29 4.64 -29.95
N PHE A 286 4.02 5.32 -31.05
CA PHE A 286 3.13 4.85 -32.11
C PHE A 286 3.80 4.47 -33.43
N GLU A 287 5.12 4.56 -33.53
CA GLU A 287 5.85 4.18 -34.77
C GLU A 287 6.06 2.67 -34.93
N ARG A 288 5.60 1.81 -34.02
CA ARG A 288 5.60 0.36 -34.22
C ARG A 288 4.48 -0.05 -35.20
N LYS A 289 4.82 -0.85 -36.19
CA LYS A 289 3.92 -1.33 -37.28
C LYS A 289 2.58 -1.91 -36.80
N ASP A 290 2.53 -2.48 -35.60
CA ASP A 290 1.32 -3.10 -35.03
C ASP A 290 0.32 -2.08 -34.45
N THR A 291 0.81 -0.89 -34.09
CA THR A 291 -0.02 0.23 -33.62
C THR A 291 -0.55 1.09 -34.77
N ALA A 292 0.03 1.03 -35.94
CA ALA A 292 -0.43 1.78 -37.12
C ALA A 292 -1.88 1.41 -37.51
N ALA A 293 -2.25 0.13 -37.41
CA ALA A 293 -3.63 -0.32 -37.67
C ALA A 293 -4.64 0.17 -36.61
N LEU A 294 -4.19 0.40 -35.37
CA LEU A 294 -5.01 1.02 -34.32
C LEU A 294 -5.11 2.55 -34.51
N MET A 295 -4.06 3.16 -35.05
CA MET A 295 -4.04 4.58 -35.41
C MET A 295 -4.93 4.91 -36.59
N GLU A 296 -5.02 4.02 -37.57
CA GLU A 296 -5.94 4.18 -38.70
C GLU A 296 -7.39 4.21 -38.22
N LYS A 297 -7.73 3.43 -37.19
CA LYS A 297 -9.02 3.52 -36.49
C LYS A 297 -9.16 4.79 -35.63
N SER A 298 -8.07 5.36 -35.12
CA SER A 298 -8.03 6.61 -34.35
C SER A 298 -8.10 7.86 -35.27
N ALA A 299 -7.58 7.79 -36.48
CA ALA A 299 -7.69 8.87 -37.48
C ALA A 299 -9.16 9.22 -37.83
N VAL A 300 -10.10 8.31 -37.55
CA VAL A 300 -11.55 8.51 -37.67
C VAL A 300 -12.16 9.22 -36.44
N GLY A 301 -11.35 9.79 -35.52
CA GLY A 301 -11.83 10.57 -34.36
C GLY A 301 -12.46 9.73 -33.23
N ARG A 302 -12.38 8.42 -33.28
CA ARG A 302 -12.92 7.55 -32.23
C ARG A 302 -11.92 7.43 -31.07
N ARG A 303 -12.34 7.84 -29.86
CA ARG A 303 -11.63 7.54 -28.62
C ARG A 303 -11.52 6.02 -28.44
N LEU A 304 -10.31 5.54 -28.14
CA LEU A 304 -10.02 4.11 -27.96
C LEU A 304 -10.16 3.67 -26.49
N GLU A 305 -11.01 4.35 -25.74
CA GLU A 305 -11.24 4.07 -24.32
C GLU A 305 -11.80 2.64 -24.11
N LEU A 306 -11.73 2.16 -22.88
CA LEU A 306 -12.29 0.86 -22.49
C LEU A 306 -13.81 0.85 -22.62
N PRO A 307 -14.45 -0.33 -22.76
CA PRO A 307 -15.89 -0.46 -22.60
C PRO A 307 -16.35 0.12 -21.26
N TRP A 308 -17.57 0.69 -21.24
CA TRP A 308 -18.10 1.38 -20.07
C TRP A 308 -18.11 0.52 -18.79
N GLN A 309 -18.29 -0.81 -18.92
CA GLN A 309 -18.25 -1.77 -17.81
C GLN A 309 -16.88 -1.79 -17.11
N LEU A 310 -15.80 -1.54 -17.84
CA LEU A 310 -14.45 -1.47 -17.29
C LEU A 310 -14.06 -0.04 -16.86
N MET A 311 -14.78 0.96 -17.31
CA MET A 311 -14.57 2.37 -16.90
C MET A 311 -15.23 2.67 -15.54
N ILE A 312 -16.36 2.04 -15.22
CA ILE A 312 -17.08 2.28 -13.96
C ILE A 312 -16.15 2.09 -12.74
N PRO A 313 -15.40 0.98 -12.57
CA PRO A 313 -14.48 0.85 -11.45
C PRO A 313 -13.45 1.96 -11.36
N MET A 314 -12.96 2.46 -12.49
CA MET A 314 -12.01 3.59 -12.51
C MET A 314 -12.64 4.88 -11.99
N LEU A 315 -13.87 5.17 -12.42
CA LEU A 315 -14.61 6.36 -11.96
C LEU A 315 -14.94 6.25 -10.46
N VAL A 316 -15.30 5.06 -9.98
CA VAL A 316 -15.53 4.80 -8.56
C VAL A 316 -14.25 5.04 -7.75
N VAL A 317 -13.10 4.60 -8.25
CA VAL A 317 -11.81 4.83 -7.58
C VAL A 317 -11.45 6.32 -7.55
N ILE A 318 -11.64 7.06 -8.65
CA ILE A 318 -11.43 8.52 -8.69
C ILE A 318 -12.32 9.20 -7.64
N ALA A 319 -13.61 8.87 -7.64
CA ALA A 319 -14.58 9.43 -6.71
C ALA A 319 -14.18 9.12 -5.26
N ALA A 320 -13.82 7.87 -4.96
CA ALA A 320 -13.40 7.46 -3.63
C ALA A 320 -12.15 8.21 -3.16
N VAL A 321 -11.12 8.35 -3.99
CA VAL A 321 -9.88 9.07 -3.64
C VAL A 321 -10.15 10.55 -3.35
N ILE A 322 -11.06 11.18 -4.09
CA ILE A 322 -11.44 12.60 -3.87
C ILE A 322 -12.33 12.72 -2.63
N LEU A 323 -13.38 11.89 -2.50
CA LEU A 323 -14.33 11.97 -1.39
C LEU A 323 -13.65 11.67 -0.05
N LEU A 324 -12.78 10.67 0.03
CA LEU A 324 -12.00 10.37 1.24
C LEU A 324 -11.10 11.55 1.66
N GLY A 325 -10.63 12.35 0.71
CA GLY A 325 -9.89 13.57 1.01
C GLY A 325 -10.79 14.69 1.50
N LEU A 326 -11.88 14.99 0.77
CA LEU A 326 -12.80 16.08 1.09
C LEU A 326 -13.55 15.86 2.42
N PHE A 327 -13.94 14.63 2.70
CA PHE A 327 -14.64 14.25 3.94
C PHE A 327 -13.70 13.73 5.04
N ASN A 328 -12.40 14.05 4.95
CA ASN A 328 -11.40 13.55 5.88
C ASN A 328 -11.74 13.88 7.34
N SER A 329 -12.13 15.12 7.65
CA SER A 329 -12.47 15.53 9.04
C SER A 329 -13.61 14.70 9.59
N TYR A 330 -14.68 14.50 8.82
CA TYR A 330 -15.81 13.67 9.22
C TYR A 330 -15.38 12.22 9.49
N ILE A 331 -14.55 11.64 8.62
CA ILE A 331 -14.05 10.27 8.80
C ILE A 331 -13.21 10.15 10.07
N VAL A 332 -12.38 11.15 10.35
CA VAL A 332 -11.48 11.11 11.51
C VAL A 332 -12.25 11.35 12.80
N ASP A 333 -13.09 12.38 12.86
CA ASP A 333 -13.71 12.79 14.11
C ASP A 333 -14.91 11.90 14.49
N ASP A 334 -15.73 11.49 13.50
CA ASP A 334 -16.98 10.75 13.77
C ASP A 334 -16.82 9.23 13.65
N ILE A 335 -15.79 8.73 12.91
CA ILE A 335 -15.63 7.29 12.69
C ILE A 335 -14.35 6.77 13.36
N LEU A 336 -13.18 7.37 13.08
CA LEU A 336 -11.91 6.80 13.54
C LEU A 336 -11.62 7.13 14.99
N ARG A 337 -11.95 8.33 15.46
CA ARG A 337 -11.70 8.73 16.84
C ARG A 337 -12.42 7.82 17.85
N PRO A 338 -13.75 7.56 17.74
CA PRO A 338 -14.40 6.58 18.60
C PRO A 338 -13.80 5.17 18.48
N ALA A 339 -13.57 4.72 17.23
CA ALA A 339 -13.07 3.38 17.00
C ALA A 339 -11.66 3.12 17.55
N ILE A 340 -10.79 4.12 17.53
CA ILE A 340 -9.42 4.01 18.05
C ILE A 340 -9.42 4.19 19.57
N MET A 341 -10.14 5.20 20.10
CA MET A 341 -10.13 5.49 21.53
C MET A 341 -10.96 4.49 22.36
N GLU A 342 -12.06 3.97 21.81
CA GLU A 342 -12.94 3.03 22.52
C GLU A 342 -12.64 1.56 22.20
N GLY A 343 -11.97 1.27 21.09
CA GLY A 343 -11.83 -0.08 20.57
C GLY A 343 -10.42 -0.64 20.47
N ALA A 344 -9.39 0.19 20.42
CA ALA A 344 -8.01 -0.26 20.25
C ALA A 344 -7.06 0.24 21.36
N LEU A 345 -7.43 1.31 22.05
CA LEU A 345 -6.60 1.96 23.06
C LEU A 345 -7.30 2.02 24.46
N SER A 346 -8.48 1.51 24.58
CA SER A 346 -9.20 1.31 25.85
C SER A 346 -9.13 -0.15 26.29
#